data_f5dd843cac09ae6684acd9c88a01c0cd
#
_entry.id   f5dd843cac09ae6684acd9c88a01c0cd
#
_cell.length_a   1.000
_cell.length_b   1.000
_cell.length_c   1.000
_cell.angle_alpha   90.00
_cell.angle_beta   90.00
_cell.angle_gamma   90.00
#
_symmetry.space_group_name_H-M   'P 1'
#
loop_
_entity.id
_entity.type
_entity.pdbx_description
1 polymer ?
#
loop_
_entity_poly.entity_id
_entity_poly.type
_entity_poly.pdbx_seq_one_letter_code
_entity_poly.pdbx_strand_id
1 'polypeptide(L)' 'MKAEIRKVNYTCGKFVTSIPLEIAKMFDLKKGEYLKYIVGNDGKVSIEKVEN' A
#
# COMPACT_ATOMS: atom_id res chain seq x y z
N MET A 1 16.51 5.10 8.38
CA MET A 1 15.07 5.09 8.04
C MET A 1 14.87 5.53 6.60
N LYS A 2 14.02 4.86 5.90
CA LYS A 2 13.82 5.07 4.49
C LYS A 2 12.37 5.46 4.21
N ALA A 3 12.17 6.43 3.34
CA ALA A 3 10.82 6.86 2.96
C ALA A 3 10.69 6.80 1.44
N GLU A 4 9.51 6.41 0.98
CA GLU A 4 9.18 6.39 -0.43
C GLU A 4 8.04 7.35 -0.70
N ILE A 5 8.17 8.11 -1.77
CA ILE A 5 7.17 9.11 -2.13
C ILE A 5 6.62 8.76 -3.50
N ARG A 6 5.31 8.71 -3.60
CA ARG A 6 4.63 8.43 -4.87
C ARG A 6 3.51 9.42 -5.09
N LYS A 7 3.31 9.76 -6.35
CA LYS A 7 2.24 10.66 -6.73
C LYS A 7 0.90 9.94 -6.68
N VAL A 8 -0.11 10.62 -6.13
CA VAL A 8 -1.46 10.08 -6.10
C VAL A 8 -2.24 10.63 -7.29
N ASN A 9 -2.91 9.75 -8.00
CA ASN A 9 -3.77 10.11 -9.13
C ASN A 9 -5.22 9.83 -8.77
N TYR A 10 -6.13 10.49 -9.48
CA TYR A 10 -7.56 10.28 -9.30
C TYR A 10 -8.16 9.85 -10.64
N THR A 11 -8.84 8.72 -10.65
CA THR A 11 -9.46 8.22 -11.86
C THR A 11 -10.67 7.34 -11.51
N CYS A 12 -11.75 7.50 -12.27
CA CYS A 12 -12.97 6.69 -12.12
C CYS A 12 -13.47 6.61 -10.68
N GLY A 13 -13.44 7.74 -9.96
CA GLY A 13 -13.91 7.80 -8.58
C GLY A 13 -12.98 7.22 -7.55
N LYS A 14 -11.73 6.93 -7.92
CA LYS A 14 -10.76 6.33 -7.01
C LYS A 14 -9.47 7.12 -6.97
N PHE A 15 -8.84 7.10 -5.82
CA PHE A 15 -7.46 7.56 -5.70
C PHE A 15 -6.53 6.37 -5.92
N VAL A 16 -5.54 6.51 -6.80
CA VAL A 16 -4.61 5.42 -7.12
C VAL A 16 -3.18 5.91 -7.03
N THR A 17 -2.31 5.02 -6.65
CA THR A 17 -0.88 5.28 -6.60
C THR A 17 -0.13 3.98 -6.81
N SER A 18 1.15 4.08 -7.20
CA SER A 18 1.97 2.90 -7.37
C SER A 18 2.56 2.46 -6.03
N ILE A 19 2.70 1.15 -5.86
CA ILE A 19 3.38 0.59 -4.71
C ILE A 19 4.88 0.60 -5.03
N PRO A 20 5.72 1.21 -4.16
CA PRO A 20 7.16 1.19 -4.39
C PRO A 20 7.67 -0.25 -4.48
N LEU A 21 8.57 -0.49 -5.42
CA LEU A 21 9.11 -1.82 -5.65
C LEU A 21 9.76 -2.41 -4.39
N GLU A 22 10.41 -1.56 -3.62
CA GLU A 22 11.05 -2.00 -2.39
C GLU A 22 10.06 -2.54 -1.37
N ILE A 23 8.91 -1.89 -1.27
CA ILE A 23 7.84 -2.36 -0.36
C ILE A 23 7.23 -3.65 -0.88
N ALA A 24 7.05 -3.76 -2.19
CA ALA A 24 6.54 -4.99 -2.79
C ALA A 24 7.48 -6.17 -2.51
N LYS A 25 8.79 -5.92 -2.53
CA LYS A 25 9.78 -6.95 -2.21
C LYS A 25 9.74 -7.35 -0.74
N MET A 26 9.57 -6.37 0.14
CA MET A 26 9.47 -6.65 1.58
C MET A 26 8.28 -7.55 1.90
N PHE A 27 7.17 -7.35 1.21
CA PHE A 27 5.97 -8.14 1.39
C PHE A 27 5.97 -9.43 0.57
N ASP A 28 6.96 -9.61 -0.29
CA ASP A 28 6.97 -10.71 -1.28
C ASP A 28 5.66 -10.71 -2.06
N LEU A 29 5.28 -9.53 -2.51
CA LEU A 29 3.99 -9.29 -3.14
C LEU A 29 3.96 -9.84 -4.56
N LYS A 30 2.88 -10.55 -4.90
CA LYS A 30 2.70 -11.14 -6.21
C LYS A 30 1.39 -10.66 -6.82
N LYS A 31 1.30 -10.78 -8.13
CA LYS A 31 0.10 -10.38 -8.85
C LYS A 31 -1.12 -11.12 -8.31
N GLY A 32 -2.19 -10.37 -8.07
CA GLY A 32 -3.44 -10.94 -7.60
C GLY A 32 -3.57 -11.06 -6.09
N GLU A 33 -2.53 -10.70 -5.35
CA GLU A 33 -2.60 -10.72 -3.90
C GLU A 33 -3.27 -9.47 -3.36
N TYR A 34 -3.63 -9.50 -2.10
CA TYR A 34 -4.39 -8.42 -1.46
C TYR A 34 -3.58 -7.73 -0.38
N LEU A 35 -3.82 -6.45 -0.24
CA LEU A 35 -3.27 -5.65 0.85
C LEU A 35 -4.41 -5.22 1.76
N LYS A 36 -4.12 -5.16 3.04
CA LYS A 36 -5.05 -4.71 4.05
C LYS A 36 -4.57 -3.37 4.60
N TYR A 37 -5.49 -2.41 4.66
CA TYR A 37 -5.21 -1.08 5.19
C TYR A 37 -5.91 -0.97 6.54
N ILE A 38 -5.14 -0.69 7.57
CA ILE A 38 -5.66 -0.61 8.93
C ILE A 38 -5.61 0.84 9.39
N VAL A 39 -6.78 1.38 9.76
CA VAL A 39 -6.87 2.75 10.26
C VAL A 39 -6.86 2.70 11.78
N GLY A 40 -5.85 3.30 12.38
CA GLY A 40 -5.71 3.34 13.82
C GLY A 40 -6.52 4.46 14.45
N ASN A 41 -6.76 4.35 15.75
CA ASN A 41 -7.49 5.36 16.51
C ASN A 41 -6.73 6.68 16.59
N ASP A 42 -5.43 6.64 16.37
CA ASP A 42 -4.57 7.82 16.38
C ASP A 42 -4.51 8.53 15.02
N GLY A 43 -5.30 8.07 14.05
CA GLY A 43 -5.33 8.63 12.70
C GLY A 43 -4.24 8.11 11.80
N LYS A 44 -3.46 7.16 12.25
CA LYS A 44 -2.41 6.56 11.42
C LYS A 44 -2.96 5.36 10.66
N VAL A 45 -2.37 5.14 9.48
CA VAL A 45 -2.76 4.02 8.62
C VAL A 45 -1.56 3.10 8.45
N SER A 46 -1.78 1.82 8.66
CA SER A 46 -0.77 0.80 8.38
C SER A 46 -1.25 -0.12 7.28
N ILE A 47 -0.29 -0.75 6.61
CA ILE A 47 -0.56 -1.62 5.47
C ILE A 47 0.05 -2.98 5.74
N GLU A 48 -0.73 -4.03 5.51
CA GLU A 48 -0.28 -5.41 5.69
C GLU A 48 -0.66 -6.24 4.48
N LYS A 49 0.15 -7.26 4.20
CA LYS A 49 -0.19 -8.25 3.20
C LYS A 49 -1.21 -9.22 3.79
N VAL A 50 -2.25 -9.53 3.01
CA VAL A 50 -3.25 -10.51 3.44
C VAL A 50 -2.70 -11.90 3.18
N GLU A 51 -2.61 -12.69 4.24
CA GLU A 51 -2.17 -14.09 4.13
C GLU A 51 -3.37 -14.98 3.81
N ASN A 52 -3.13 -15.93 2.91
CA ASN A 52 -4.14 -16.91 2.52
C ASN A 52 -3.87 -18.25 3.20
#